data_e0520d732111757ab58ba5bbd502380d
#
_entry.id   e0520d732111757ab58ba5bbd502380d
#
_cell.length_a   1.000
_cell.length_b   1.000
_cell.length_c   1.000
_cell.angle_alpha   90.00
_cell.angle_beta   90.00
_cell.angle_gamma   90.00
#
_symmetry.space_group_name_H-M   'P 1'
#
loop_
_entity.id
_entity.type
_entity.pdbx_description
1 polymer ?
#
loop_
_entity_poly.entity_id
_entity_poly.type
_entity_poly.pdbx_seq_one_letter_code
_entity_poly.pdbx_strand_id
1 'polypeptide(L)'
;MPCDPGKPGDEDSLLSLQSDTEAYYGRLTKARDFTRRAVNSAVRAQSKETAALWQVNSALREAELCNATPAKQGVMSALGLSAGRDVELIAAFTLARAGDTRAKAMALELEKNYPTDTLMKLYWLPAINASIELNRGNASQALKDLEIARPYELGGAGTIINYIYPAYLRGRAYLLAHNANAAAGEFQKLVDHRGIVLNL
;
A
#
# COMPACT_ATOMS: atom_id res chain seq x y z
N MET A 1 38.99 -5.26 -3.05
CA MET A 1 38.35 -4.61 -4.22
C MET A 1 37.54 -3.47 -3.69
N PRO A 2 37.75 -2.21 -4.09
CA PRO A 2 36.83 -1.15 -3.75
C PRO A 2 35.48 -1.50 -4.40
N CYS A 3 34.39 -1.47 -3.61
CA CYS A 3 33.05 -1.54 -4.16
C CYS A 3 32.93 -0.39 -5.14
N ASP A 4 32.71 -0.69 -6.41
CA ASP A 4 32.33 0.29 -7.42
C ASP A 4 31.13 1.07 -6.87
N PRO A 5 31.15 2.41 -6.78
CA PRO A 5 29.97 3.16 -6.42
C PRO A 5 28.94 2.88 -7.52
N GLY A 6 27.95 2.02 -7.21
CA GLY A 6 26.99 1.49 -8.16
C GLY A 6 26.41 2.59 -9.04
N LYS A 7 26.03 2.24 -10.24
CA LYS A 7 25.39 3.18 -11.18
C LYS A 7 24.15 3.80 -10.51
N PRO A 8 23.81 5.06 -10.82
CA PRO A 8 22.58 5.64 -10.32
C PRO A 8 21.39 4.70 -10.62
N GLY A 9 20.60 4.36 -9.58
CA GLY A 9 19.51 3.42 -9.68
C GLY A 9 19.79 2.01 -9.15
N ASP A 10 21.05 1.58 -9.01
CA ASP A 10 21.38 0.25 -8.48
C ASP A 10 21.15 0.12 -6.96
N GLU A 11 21.17 1.25 -6.25
CA GLU A 11 21.02 1.30 -4.79
C GLU A 11 19.59 1.56 -4.31
N ASP A 12 18.67 1.99 -5.19
CA ASP A 12 17.34 2.48 -4.80
C ASP A 12 16.48 1.41 -4.14
N SER A 13 16.51 0.18 -4.65
CA SER A 13 15.79 -0.96 -4.08
C SER A 13 16.31 -1.33 -2.68
N LEU A 14 17.63 -1.32 -2.49
CA LEU A 14 18.22 -1.56 -1.16
C LEU A 14 17.86 -0.46 -0.17
N LEU A 15 17.88 0.80 -0.61
CA LEU A 15 17.45 1.93 0.22
C LEU A 15 15.97 1.84 0.58
N SER A 16 15.11 1.38 -0.34
CA SER A 16 13.70 1.13 -0.06
C SER A 16 13.52 0.03 0.99
N LEU A 17 14.23 -1.09 0.88
CA LEU A 17 14.21 -2.17 1.88
C LEU A 17 14.73 -1.69 3.25
N GLN A 18 15.76 -0.86 3.27
CA GLN A 18 16.24 -0.24 4.52
C GLN A 18 15.19 0.69 5.12
N SER A 19 14.47 1.43 4.27
CA SER A 19 13.35 2.26 4.72
C SER A 19 12.27 1.43 5.39
N ASP A 20 11.87 0.30 4.78
CA ASP A 20 10.88 -0.60 5.35
C ASP A 20 11.35 -1.20 6.68
N THR A 21 12.62 -1.61 6.75
CA THR A 21 13.24 -2.11 7.98
C THR A 21 13.23 -1.07 9.10
N GLU A 22 13.61 0.17 8.82
CA GLU A 22 13.60 1.24 9.83
C GLU A 22 12.18 1.59 10.28
N ALA A 23 11.20 1.54 9.37
CA ALA A 23 9.79 1.74 9.71
C ALA A 23 9.25 0.61 10.61
N TYR A 24 9.59 -0.64 10.32
CA TYR A 24 9.22 -1.80 11.15
C TYR A 24 9.70 -1.63 12.60
N TYR A 25 10.89 -1.08 12.81
CA TYR A 25 11.40 -0.79 14.14
C TYR A 25 10.93 0.57 14.72
N GLY A 26 9.96 1.23 14.11
CA GLY A 26 9.40 2.50 14.56
C GLY A 26 10.30 3.71 14.35
N ARG A 27 11.42 3.57 13.64
CA ARG A 27 12.39 4.65 13.38
C ARG A 27 12.02 5.48 12.15
N LEU A 28 10.85 6.12 12.19
CA LEU A 28 10.22 6.78 11.04
C LEU A 28 11.09 7.88 10.41
N THR A 29 11.85 8.64 11.19
CA THR A 29 12.75 9.68 10.67
C THR A 29 13.81 9.08 9.74
N LYS A 30 14.40 7.95 10.13
CA LYS A 30 15.36 7.21 9.29
C LYS A 30 14.69 6.60 8.09
N ALA A 31 13.51 6.01 8.25
CA ALA A 31 12.72 5.45 7.16
C ALA A 31 12.45 6.50 6.07
N ARG A 32 12.01 7.70 6.45
CA ARG A 32 11.80 8.82 5.54
C ARG A 32 13.08 9.26 4.82
N ASP A 33 14.23 9.28 5.53
CA ASP A 33 15.52 9.61 4.90
C ASP A 33 15.91 8.57 3.85
N PHE A 34 15.79 7.27 4.16
CA PHE A 34 16.05 6.20 3.21
C PHE A 34 15.12 6.26 2.01
N THR A 35 13.81 6.49 2.20
CA THR A 35 12.87 6.71 1.08
C THR A 35 13.31 7.87 0.19
N ARG A 36 13.65 9.03 0.78
CA ARG A 36 14.10 10.20 0.02
C ARG A 36 15.35 9.89 -0.82
N ARG A 37 16.29 9.13 -0.27
CA ARG A 37 17.50 8.69 -0.98
C ARG A 37 17.16 7.71 -2.10
N ALA A 38 16.28 6.74 -1.87
CA ALA A 38 15.80 5.80 -2.89
C ALA A 38 15.15 6.53 -4.07
N VAL A 39 14.22 7.45 -3.79
CA VAL A 39 13.55 8.28 -4.79
C VAL A 39 14.58 9.10 -5.59
N ASN A 40 15.52 9.76 -4.92
CA ASN A 40 16.54 10.56 -5.59
C ASN A 40 17.47 9.71 -6.46
N SER A 41 17.81 8.48 -6.05
CA SER A 41 18.61 7.56 -6.84
C SER A 41 17.88 7.14 -8.11
N ALA A 42 16.61 6.72 -8.00
CA ALA A 42 15.78 6.35 -9.13
C ALA A 42 15.54 7.53 -10.10
N VAL A 43 15.34 8.76 -9.59
CA VAL A 43 15.21 9.96 -10.42
C VAL A 43 16.50 10.25 -11.20
N ARG A 44 17.68 10.14 -10.56
CA ARG A 44 18.97 10.31 -11.25
C ARG A 44 19.18 9.27 -12.35
N ALA A 45 18.64 8.06 -12.16
CA ALA A 45 18.65 6.98 -13.16
C ALA A 45 17.57 7.14 -14.24
N GLN A 46 16.81 8.24 -14.23
CA GLN A 46 15.66 8.49 -15.12
C GLN A 46 14.52 7.46 -14.99
N SER A 47 14.49 6.69 -13.91
CA SER A 47 13.47 5.69 -13.60
C SER A 47 12.33 6.31 -12.78
N LYS A 48 11.57 7.23 -13.40
CA LYS A 48 10.53 8.02 -12.69
C LYS A 48 9.43 7.15 -12.09
N GLU A 49 9.06 6.07 -12.76
CA GLU A 49 8.03 5.16 -12.24
C GLU A 49 8.52 4.42 -10.99
N THR A 50 9.75 3.93 -10.99
CA THR A 50 10.38 3.34 -9.79
C THR A 50 10.44 4.36 -8.65
N ALA A 51 10.85 5.60 -8.94
CA ALA A 51 10.85 6.68 -7.94
C ALA A 51 9.46 6.93 -7.36
N ALA A 52 8.43 6.95 -8.21
CA ALA A 52 7.04 7.12 -7.80
C ALA A 52 6.56 5.95 -6.91
N LEU A 53 6.96 4.72 -7.24
CA LEU A 53 6.62 3.53 -6.45
C LEU A 53 7.25 3.58 -5.05
N TRP A 54 8.52 3.97 -4.92
CA TRP A 54 9.15 4.15 -3.60
C TRP A 54 8.45 5.25 -2.79
N GLN A 55 8.10 6.35 -3.45
CA GLN A 55 7.41 7.47 -2.81
C GLN A 55 6.01 7.09 -2.33
N VAL A 56 5.21 6.40 -3.16
CA VAL A 56 3.83 6.03 -2.81
C VAL A 56 3.80 4.90 -1.77
N ASN A 57 4.77 3.98 -1.77
CA ASN A 57 4.90 2.96 -0.72
C ASN A 57 5.16 3.62 0.65
N SER A 58 6.07 4.61 0.69
CA SER A 58 6.28 5.39 1.92
C SER A 58 5.02 6.15 2.36
N ALA A 59 4.25 6.69 1.41
CA ALA A 59 2.99 7.37 1.71
C ALA A 59 1.95 6.39 2.32
N LEU A 60 1.90 5.15 1.84
CA LEU A 60 1.03 4.12 2.39
C LEU A 60 1.40 3.81 3.85
N ARG A 61 2.69 3.67 4.17
CA ARG A 61 3.14 3.52 5.57
C ARG A 61 2.70 4.68 6.46
N GLU A 62 2.79 5.92 5.98
CA GLU A 62 2.30 7.07 6.74
C GLU A 62 0.80 6.96 7.02
N ALA A 63 0.01 6.49 6.04
CA ALA A 63 -1.43 6.28 6.22
C ALA A 63 -1.72 5.18 7.26
N GLU A 64 -0.97 4.07 7.24
CA GLU A 64 -1.12 2.97 8.22
C GLU A 64 -0.76 3.42 9.65
N LEU A 65 0.16 4.34 9.79
CA LEU A 65 0.57 4.95 11.05
C LEU A 65 -0.30 6.17 11.45
N CYS A 66 -1.45 6.35 10.80
CA CYS A 66 -2.39 7.46 11.03
C CYS A 66 -1.82 8.85 10.74
N ASN A 67 -0.74 8.98 10.00
CA ASN A 67 -0.14 10.24 9.56
C ASN A 67 -0.79 10.73 8.26
N ALA A 68 -2.07 11.09 8.30
CA ALA A 68 -2.86 11.41 7.10
C ALA A 68 -2.27 12.54 6.23
N THR A 69 -1.73 13.60 6.83
CA THR A 69 -1.15 14.72 6.07
C THR A 69 0.11 14.31 5.29
N PRO A 70 1.14 13.69 5.90
CA PRO A 70 2.27 13.16 5.15
C PRO A 70 1.89 12.13 4.09
N ALA A 71 0.91 11.25 4.38
CA ALA A 71 0.41 10.28 3.42
C ALA A 71 -0.14 10.95 2.15
N LYS A 72 -1.03 11.93 2.31
CA LYS A 72 -1.62 12.69 1.19
C LYS A 72 -0.57 13.47 0.39
N GLN A 73 0.38 14.09 1.06
CA GLN A 73 1.50 14.79 0.40
C GLN A 73 2.37 13.83 -0.39
N GLY A 74 2.70 12.67 0.19
CA GLY A 74 3.48 11.63 -0.46
C GLY A 74 2.81 11.09 -1.72
N VAL A 75 1.48 10.87 -1.69
CA VAL A 75 0.69 10.48 -2.86
C VAL A 75 0.81 11.53 -3.97
N MET A 76 0.62 12.81 -3.65
CA MET A 76 0.72 13.88 -4.66
C MET A 76 2.12 13.97 -5.27
N SER A 77 3.16 13.80 -4.45
CA SER A 77 4.54 13.76 -4.92
C SER A 77 4.80 12.58 -5.85
N ALA A 78 4.28 11.39 -5.53
CA ALA A 78 4.42 10.19 -6.36
C ALA A 78 3.74 10.36 -7.72
N LEU A 79 2.48 10.81 -7.74
CA LEU A 79 1.71 11.05 -8.96
C LEU A 79 2.35 12.15 -9.84
N GLY A 80 3.07 13.10 -9.25
CA GLY A 80 3.86 14.09 -9.97
C GLY A 80 5.13 13.52 -10.65
N LEU A 81 5.62 12.37 -10.21
CA LEU A 81 6.76 11.66 -10.82
C LEU A 81 6.30 10.76 -11.97
N SER A 82 5.29 9.93 -11.72
CA SER A 82 4.67 9.03 -12.69
C SER A 82 3.24 8.68 -12.24
N ALA A 83 2.35 8.49 -13.20
CA ALA A 83 0.98 8.02 -13.02
C ALA A 83 0.78 6.65 -13.71
N GLY A 84 1.75 5.75 -13.54
CA GLY A 84 1.61 4.37 -13.99
C GLY A 84 0.57 3.60 -13.17
N ARG A 85 0.07 2.49 -13.73
CA ARG A 85 -1.00 1.66 -13.14
C ARG A 85 -0.79 1.37 -11.64
N ASP A 86 0.40 0.90 -11.29
CA ASP A 86 0.69 0.48 -9.91
C ASP A 86 0.83 1.67 -8.96
N VAL A 87 1.35 2.80 -9.46
CA VAL A 87 1.40 4.05 -8.69
C VAL A 87 0.00 4.57 -8.40
N GLU A 88 -0.88 4.63 -9.40
CA GLU A 88 -2.28 5.06 -9.24
C GLU A 88 -3.05 4.15 -8.28
N LEU A 89 -2.84 2.83 -8.40
CA LEU A 89 -3.44 1.83 -7.53
C LEU A 89 -3.07 2.08 -6.06
N ILE A 90 -1.77 2.16 -5.77
CA ILE A 90 -1.28 2.37 -4.41
C ILE A 90 -1.70 3.75 -3.89
N ALA A 91 -1.70 4.76 -4.76
CA ALA A 91 -2.17 6.11 -4.43
C ALA A 91 -3.65 6.11 -4.01
N ALA A 92 -4.53 5.46 -4.78
CA ALA A 92 -5.94 5.33 -4.46
C ALA A 92 -6.16 4.60 -3.13
N PHE A 93 -5.43 3.49 -2.91
CA PHE A 93 -5.49 2.75 -1.66
C PHE A 93 -4.97 3.58 -0.48
N THR A 94 -3.84 4.25 -0.63
CA THR A 94 -3.28 5.15 0.39
C THR A 94 -4.26 6.26 0.78
N LEU A 95 -4.87 6.91 -0.22
CA LEU A 95 -5.88 7.95 0.04
C LEU A 95 -7.11 7.39 0.76
N ALA A 96 -7.56 6.18 0.39
CA ALA A 96 -8.63 5.50 1.11
C ALA A 96 -8.25 5.25 2.56
N ARG A 97 -7.03 4.75 2.83
CA ARG A 97 -6.53 4.54 4.18
C ARG A 97 -6.40 5.84 4.99
N ALA A 98 -6.01 6.94 4.32
CA ALA A 98 -5.89 8.28 4.92
C ALA A 98 -7.23 9.04 5.04
N GLY A 99 -8.36 8.44 4.70
CA GLY A 99 -9.67 9.06 4.78
C GLY A 99 -9.87 10.22 3.79
N ASP A 100 -9.23 10.18 2.63
CA ASP A 100 -9.34 11.22 1.61
C ASP A 100 -10.44 10.90 0.59
N THR A 101 -11.30 11.87 0.32
CA THR A 101 -12.46 11.70 -0.58
C THR A 101 -12.09 11.42 -2.03
N ARG A 102 -10.88 11.81 -2.46
CA ARG A 102 -10.36 11.56 -3.82
C ARG A 102 -10.17 10.07 -4.12
N ALA A 103 -10.01 9.24 -3.09
CA ALA A 103 -9.87 7.79 -3.25
C ALA A 103 -10.99 7.16 -4.09
N LYS A 104 -12.24 7.62 -3.90
CA LYS A 104 -13.41 7.09 -4.63
C LYS A 104 -13.34 7.40 -6.13
N ALA A 105 -12.96 8.62 -6.49
CA ALA A 105 -12.82 9.01 -7.90
C ALA A 105 -11.70 8.21 -8.56
N MET A 106 -10.54 8.08 -7.90
CA MET A 106 -9.43 7.28 -8.42
C MET A 106 -9.79 5.80 -8.57
N ALA A 107 -10.56 5.22 -7.64
CA ALA A 107 -11.03 3.84 -7.76
C ALA A 107 -11.91 3.63 -8.99
N LEU A 108 -12.82 4.57 -9.29
CA LEU A 108 -13.66 4.51 -10.48
C LEU A 108 -12.85 4.65 -11.78
N GLU A 109 -11.82 5.48 -11.79
CA GLU A 109 -10.92 5.60 -12.94
C GLU A 109 -10.11 4.32 -13.16
N LEU A 110 -9.58 3.71 -12.10
CA LEU A 110 -8.89 2.42 -12.17
C LEU A 110 -9.80 1.32 -12.72
N GLU A 111 -11.04 1.23 -12.25
CA GLU A 111 -12.02 0.26 -12.74
C GLU A 111 -12.29 0.44 -14.25
N LYS A 112 -12.44 1.69 -14.69
CA LYS A 112 -12.67 2.04 -16.09
C LYS A 112 -11.45 1.76 -16.97
N ASN A 113 -10.25 2.07 -16.50
CA ASN A 113 -9.03 1.98 -17.28
C ASN A 113 -8.49 0.55 -17.36
N TYR A 114 -8.81 -0.30 -16.37
CA TYR A 114 -8.32 -1.69 -16.28
C TYR A 114 -9.45 -2.71 -16.14
N PRO A 115 -10.42 -2.75 -17.09
CA PRO A 115 -11.65 -3.55 -16.97
C PRO A 115 -11.43 -5.06 -17.02
N THR A 116 -10.29 -5.52 -17.52
CA THR A 116 -9.96 -6.96 -17.64
C THR A 116 -8.93 -7.42 -16.60
N ASP A 117 -8.44 -6.50 -15.76
CA ASP A 117 -7.45 -6.83 -14.74
C ASP A 117 -8.13 -7.53 -13.56
N THR A 118 -7.85 -8.82 -13.41
CA THR A 118 -8.44 -9.66 -12.37
C THR A 118 -8.08 -9.20 -10.96
N LEU A 119 -6.81 -8.88 -10.69
CA LEU A 119 -6.38 -8.44 -9.36
C LEU A 119 -6.92 -7.05 -9.03
N MET A 120 -6.99 -6.16 -10.02
CA MET A 120 -7.64 -4.86 -9.84
C MET A 120 -9.08 -5.04 -9.37
N LYS A 121 -9.86 -5.85 -10.09
CA LYS A 121 -11.31 -6.02 -9.85
C LYS A 121 -11.65 -6.85 -8.62
N LEU A 122 -10.89 -7.92 -8.36
CA LEU A 122 -11.27 -8.92 -7.36
C LEU A 122 -10.47 -8.78 -6.05
N TYR A 123 -9.47 -7.91 -6.02
CA TYR A 123 -8.62 -7.73 -4.86
C TYR A 123 -8.50 -6.25 -4.46
N TRP A 124 -7.98 -5.39 -5.36
CA TRP A 124 -7.63 -4.02 -5.00
C TRP A 124 -8.82 -3.07 -4.90
N LEU A 125 -9.71 -3.07 -5.87
CA LEU A 125 -10.93 -2.24 -5.79
C LEU A 125 -11.80 -2.60 -4.58
N PRO A 126 -12.03 -3.88 -4.26
CA PRO A 126 -12.64 -4.29 -2.99
C PRO A 126 -11.91 -3.74 -1.76
N ALA A 127 -10.57 -3.80 -1.71
CA ALA A 127 -9.79 -3.28 -0.60
C ALA A 127 -9.90 -1.75 -0.45
N ILE A 128 -9.86 -1.02 -1.57
CA ILE A 128 -10.05 0.45 -1.60
C ILE A 128 -11.46 0.81 -1.09
N ASN A 129 -12.50 0.17 -1.64
CA ASN A 129 -13.89 0.42 -1.25
C ASN A 129 -14.11 0.10 0.23
N ALA A 130 -13.64 -1.05 0.70
CA ALA A 130 -13.73 -1.42 2.12
C ALA A 130 -13.01 -0.41 3.04
N SER A 131 -11.85 0.10 2.64
CA SER A 131 -11.14 1.14 3.39
C SER A 131 -11.96 2.43 3.49
N ILE A 132 -12.67 2.81 2.42
CA ILE A 132 -13.58 3.95 2.42
C ILE A 132 -14.75 3.71 3.38
N GLU A 133 -15.36 2.52 3.35
CA GLU A 133 -16.50 2.18 4.21
C GLU A 133 -16.09 2.06 5.70
N LEU A 134 -14.89 1.55 5.99
CA LEU A 134 -14.33 1.53 7.35
C LEU A 134 -14.18 2.95 7.93
N ASN A 135 -13.72 3.90 7.13
CA ASN A 135 -13.62 5.30 7.57
C ASN A 135 -15.00 5.96 7.81
N ARG A 136 -16.07 5.43 7.19
CA ARG A 136 -17.45 5.84 7.42
C ARG A 136 -18.11 5.14 8.61
N GLY A 137 -17.41 4.19 9.23
CA GLY A 137 -17.97 3.36 10.30
C GLY A 137 -18.88 2.22 9.81
N ASN A 138 -18.88 1.93 8.50
CA ASN A 138 -19.76 0.93 7.89
C ASN A 138 -19.08 -0.45 7.76
N ALA A 139 -18.92 -1.13 8.91
CA ALA A 139 -18.28 -2.44 8.99
C ALA A 139 -18.96 -3.50 8.11
N SER A 140 -20.30 -3.50 8.07
CA SER A 140 -21.07 -4.49 7.31
C SER A 140 -20.80 -4.40 5.81
N GLN A 141 -20.76 -3.18 5.25
CA GLN A 141 -20.46 -3.00 3.83
C GLN A 141 -19.00 -3.33 3.53
N ALA A 142 -18.07 -2.93 4.40
CA ALA A 142 -16.66 -3.28 4.24
C ALA A 142 -16.43 -4.80 4.19
N LEU A 143 -17.10 -5.57 5.06
CA LEU A 143 -17.04 -7.03 5.05
C LEU A 143 -17.60 -7.61 3.74
N LYS A 144 -18.73 -7.07 3.26
CA LYS A 144 -19.33 -7.49 2.00
C LYS A 144 -18.43 -7.22 0.80
N ASP A 145 -17.82 -6.05 0.74
CA ASP A 145 -16.91 -5.67 -0.34
C ASP A 145 -15.68 -6.60 -0.40
N LEU A 146 -15.18 -7.05 0.78
CA LEU A 146 -13.98 -7.88 0.86
C LEU A 146 -14.21 -9.37 0.62
N GLU A 147 -15.46 -9.84 0.54
CA GLU A 147 -15.75 -11.27 0.39
C GLU A 147 -15.19 -11.83 -0.92
N ILE A 148 -15.28 -11.07 -2.01
CA ILE A 148 -14.78 -11.46 -3.32
C ILE A 148 -13.26 -11.64 -3.39
N ALA A 149 -12.53 -11.00 -2.47
CA ALA A 149 -11.07 -11.05 -2.43
C ALA A 149 -10.51 -12.32 -1.77
N ARG A 150 -11.33 -13.09 -1.02
CA ARG A 150 -10.88 -14.26 -0.26
C ARG A 150 -10.07 -15.29 -1.07
N PRO A 151 -10.48 -15.69 -2.29
CA PRO A 151 -9.71 -16.67 -3.07
C PRO A 151 -8.33 -16.19 -3.51
N TYR A 152 -8.08 -14.88 -3.46
CA TYR A 152 -6.87 -14.23 -3.99
C TYR A 152 -5.88 -13.79 -2.90
N GLU A 153 -6.23 -13.91 -1.62
CA GLU A 153 -5.46 -13.35 -0.50
C GLU A 153 -4.06 -13.90 -0.33
N LEU A 154 -3.89 -15.17 -0.65
CA LEU A 154 -2.61 -15.87 -0.57
C LEU A 154 -2.00 -16.13 -1.94
N GLY A 155 -2.60 -15.58 -2.98
CA GLY A 155 -2.11 -15.68 -4.35
C GLY A 155 -0.82 -14.89 -4.54
N GLY A 156 0.09 -15.47 -5.31
CA GLY A 156 1.40 -14.88 -5.56
C GLY A 156 1.35 -13.49 -6.16
N ALA A 157 2.31 -12.75 -5.77
CA ALA A 157 2.51 -11.35 -6.00
C ALA A 157 2.91 -10.97 -7.43
N GLY A 158 2.53 -9.82 -7.84
CA GLY A 158 3.02 -9.14 -9.04
C GLY A 158 3.35 -7.68 -8.78
N THR A 159 3.28 -7.19 -7.53
CA THR A 159 3.56 -5.80 -7.20
C THR A 159 4.43 -5.66 -5.95
N ILE A 160 4.89 -4.46 -5.68
CA ILE A 160 5.75 -4.10 -4.54
C ILE A 160 4.99 -4.16 -3.20
N ILE A 161 3.66 -4.27 -3.23
CA ILE A 161 2.81 -4.24 -2.04
C ILE A 161 2.35 -5.64 -1.66
N ASN A 162 2.27 -5.86 -0.37
CA ASN A 162 1.79 -7.09 0.23
C ASN A 162 0.32 -7.38 -0.03
N TYR A 163 0.04 -8.65 -0.32
CA TYR A 163 -1.22 -9.17 -0.79
C TYR A 163 -2.21 -9.59 0.29
N ILE A 164 -1.91 -9.36 1.56
CA ILE A 164 -2.79 -9.79 2.66
C ILE A 164 -3.72 -8.68 3.18
N TYR A 165 -3.74 -7.52 2.52
CA TYR A 165 -4.58 -6.39 2.90
C TYR A 165 -6.06 -6.72 3.09
N PRO A 166 -6.74 -7.51 2.24
CA PRO A 166 -8.15 -7.86 2.49
C PRO A 166 -8.38 -8.54 3.83
N ALA A 167 -7.51 -9.47 4.26
CA ALA A 167 -7.61 -10.10 5.56
C ALA A 167 -7.42 -9.08 6.70
N TYR A 168 -6.42 -8.21 6.59
CA TYR A 168 -6.21 -7.12 7.55
C TYR A 168 -7.43 -6.20 7.67
N LEU A 169 -7.99 -5.77 6.54
CA LEU A 169 -9.17 -4.90 6.51
C LEU A 169 -10.42 -5.59 7.07
N ARG A 170 -10.61 -6.91 6.82
CA ARG A 170 -11.70 -7.68 7.45
C ARG A 170 -11.51 -7.76 8.96
N GLY A 171 -10.28 -8.00 9.42
CA GLY A 171 -9.98 -7.95 10.86
C GLY A 171 -10.40 -6.64 11.48
N ARG A 172 -10.07 -5.51 10.85
CA ARG A 172 -10.51 -4.17 11.27
C ARG A 172 -12.02 -3.98 11.22
N ALA A 173 -12.68 -4.49 10.17
CA ALA A 173 -14.13 -4.43 10.06
C ALA A 173 -14.83 -5.23 11.15
N TYR A 174 -14.32 -6.41 11.50
CA TYR A 174 -14.83 -7.19 12.63
C TYR A 174 -14.61 -6.51 13.98
N LEU A 175 -13.46 -5.84 14.19
CA LEU A 175 -13.27 -5.02 15.40
C LEU A 175 -14.31 -3.88 15.48
N LEU A 176 -14.54 -3.19 14.37
CA LEU A 176 -15.54 -2.14 14.31
C LEU A 176 -16.97 -2.67 14.55
N ALA A 177 -17.24 -3.92 14.14
CA ALA A 177 -18.50 -4.63 14.41
C ALA A 177 -18.56 -5.30 15.81
N HIS A 178 -17.60 -5.04 16.71
CA HIS A 178 -17.47 -5.64 18.04
C HIS A 178 -17.38 -7.17 18.03
N ASN A 179 -16.92 -7.79 16.94
CA ASN A 179 -16.70 -9.22 16.83
C ASN A 179 -15.20 -9.56 16.97
N ALA A 180 -14.73 -9.59 18.21
CA ALA A 180 -13.31 -9.80 18.52
C ALA A 180 -12.79 -11.17 18.07
N ASN A 181 -13.61 -12.23 18.17
CA ASN A 181 -13.19 -13.57 17.76
C ASN A 181 -12.95 -13.69 16.26
N ALA A 182 -13.85 -13.13 15.45
CA ALA A 182 -13.68 -13.10 13.99
C ALA A 182 -12.48 -12.20 13.59
N ALA A 183 -12.29 -11.07 14.27
CA ALA A 183 -11.12 -10.21 14.05
C ALA A 183 -9.80 -10.93 14.34
N ALA A 184 -9.71 -11.64 15.47
CA ALA A 184 -8.53 -12.44 15.82
C ALA A 184 -8.21 -13.49 14.76
N GLY A 185 -9.23 -14.19 14.23
CA GLY A 185 -9.05 -15.16 13.15
C GLY A 185 -8.50 -14.55 11.86
N GLU A 186 -8.91 -13.34 11.50
CA GLU A 186 -8.35 -12.65 10.32
C GLU A 186 -6.91 -12.18 10.58
N PHE A 187 -6.61 -11.62 11.74
CA PHE A 187 -5.24 -11.20 12.07
C PHE A 187 -4.29 -12.40 12.25
N GLN A 188 -4.78 -13.56 12.69
CA GLN A 188 -3.97 -14.76 12.79
C GLN A 188 -3.39 -15.17 11.42
N LYS A 189 -4.13 -14.95 10.31
CA LYS A 189 -3.63 -15.22 8.96
C LYS A 189 -2.37 -14.40 8.65
N LEU A 190 -2.27 -13.15 9.12
CA LEU A 190 -1.08 -12.33 8.92
C LEU A 190 0.12 -12.90 9.67
N VAL A 191 -0.11 -13.40 10.88
CA VAL A 191 0.92 -14.02 11.71
C VAL A 191 1.39 -15.33 11.11
N ASP A 192 0.47 -16.15 10.58
CA ASP A 192 0.77 -17.46 9.98
C ASP A 192 1.51 -17.33 8.63
N HIS A 193 1.31 -16.21 7.92
CA HIS A 193 1.87 -15.96 6.60
C HIS A 193 2.88 -14.79 6.57
N ARG A 194 3.75 -14.71 7.58
CA ARG A 194 4.73 -13.61 7.75
C ARG A 194 5.61 -13.38 6.51
N GLY A 195 5.92 -14.43 5.75
CA GLY A 195 6.73 -14.32 4.54
C GLY A 195 6.06 -13.54 3.41
N ILE A 196 4.73 -13.37 3.47
CA ILE A 196 3.97 -12.55 2.51
C ILE A 196 3.80 -11.11 3.02
N VAL A 197 3.89 -10.90 4.34
CA VAL A 197 3.61 -9.61 5.00
C VAL A 197 4.91 -8.86 5.24
N LEU A 198 5.61 -8.47 4.18
CA LEU A 198 6.93 -7.85 4.33
C LEU A 198 6.91 -6.36 4.71
N ASN A 199 5.84 -5.63 4.44
CA ASN A 199 5.79 -4.17 4.54
C ASN A 199 4.62 -3.63 5.39
N LEU A 200 3.95 -4.48 6.17
CA LEU A 200 2.90 -4.07 7.12
C LEU A 200 3.43 -3.84 8.52
#